data_858eb116f53e686126b30cb01535df71
#
_entry.id   858eb116f53e686126b30cb01535df71
#
_cell.length_a   1.000
_cell.length_b   1.000
_cell.length_c   1.000
_cell.angle_alpha   90.00
_cell.angle_beta   90.00
_cell.angle_gamma   90.00
#
_symmetry.space_group_name_H-M   'P 1'
#
loop_
_entity.id
_entity.type
_entity.pdbx_description
1 polymer ?
#
loop_
_entity_poly.entity_id
_entity_poly.type
_entity_poly.pdbx_seq_one_letter_code
_entity_poly.pdbx_strand_id
1 'polypeptide(L)'
;MIKIDNLTFKYENDEMFADTALNDISLNISAGEFVAVLGHNGSGKSTLAKHINAILLPCGGKVFVDGLDTQNRDNLWNIRSNAAMVFQNPDNQIVATIVEEDVAFAAENLGVETSEIRKRVDHALDVVGMSDFKNHAPHLLSGGQKQRVAIAGVIAMRPKIIVFDEPTAMLDPQGRKEVLNCIHDLNKNYGITIILITHNMDEAVRADRVVVIDNGSLVMDGNPQEVFGNVEKIQKLGLDVPQVTYLAYLLRQRGIDIPKNILTVDECVEELLKLCQ
;
A
#
# COMPACT_ATOMS: atom_id res chain seq x y z
N MET A 1 4.78 -15.75 -0.15
CA MET A 1 3.45 -15.21 -0.43
C MET A 1 3.42 -14.57 -1.82
N ILE A 2 4.19 -13.51 -2.07
CA ILE A 2 4.35 -12.95 -3.42
C ILE A 2 5.79 -13.17 -3.86
N LYS A 3 5.97 -13.66 -5.09
CA LYS A 3 7.29 -13.83 -5.71
C LYS A 3 7.26 -13.23 -7.10
N ILE A 4 8.16 -12.31 -7.35
CA ILE A 4 8.33 -11.62 -8.63
C ILE A 4 9.73 -11.94 -9.12
N ASP A 5 9.82 -12.54 -10.31
CA ASP A 5 11.07 -12.96 -10.94
C ASP A 5 11.23 -12.22 -12.27
N ASN A 6 12.18 -11.29 -12.35
CA ASN A 6 12.61 -10.53 -13.54
C ASN A 6 11.43 -9.89 -14.31
N LEU A 7 10.46 -9.32 -13.56
CA LEU A 7 9.25 -8.71 -14.13
C LEU A 7 9.60 -7.54 -15.05
N THR A 8 9.17 -7.66 -16.30
CA THR A 8 9.25 -6.59 -17.30
C THR A 8 7.86 -6.34 -17.88
N PHE A 9 7.49 -5.07 -18.00
CA PHE A 9 6.19 -4.67 -18.55
C PHE A 9 6.28 -3.38 -19.35
N LYS A 10 5.57 -3.36 -20.48
CA LYS A 10 5.38 -2.20 -21.35
C LYS A 10 3.90 -2.02 -21.63
N TYR A 11 3.40 -0.78 -21.60
CA TYR A 11 2.07 -0.47 -22.07
C TYR A 11 2.05 -0.47 -23.61
N GLU A 12 1.07 -1.12 -24.21
CA GLU A 12 0.83 -1.10 -25.66
C GLU A 12 0.10 0.21 -26.05
N ASN A 13 0.80 1.35 -25.94
CA ASN A 13 0.28 2.61 -26.41
C ASN A 13 1.23 3.16 -27.47
N ASP A 14 0.76 3.22 -28.74
CA ASP A 14 1.38 3.82 -29.94
C ASP A 14 2.85 3.42 -30.23
N GLU A 15 3.07 2.95 -31.43
CA GLU A 15 4.34 2.43 -31.97
C GLU A 15 5.56 3.38 -31.86
N MET A 16 5.37 4.61 -31.36
CA MET A 16 6.44 5.62 -31.26
C MET A 16 7.01 5.86 -29.85
N PHE A 17 6.32 5.44 -28.77
CA PHE A 17 6.76 5.65 -27.37
C PHE A 17 6.34 4.50 -26.45
N ALA A 18 6.83 3.28 -26.69
CA ALA A 18 6.64 2.17 -25.76
C ALA A 18 7.58 2.35 -24.57
N ASP A 19 7.25 3.21 -23.63
CA ASP A 19 8.01 3.36 -22.40
C ASP A 19 7.90 2.08 -21.55
N THR A 20 9.04 1.51 -21.19
CA THR A 20 9.11 0.35 -20.30
C THR A 20 8.72 0.81 -18.91
N ALA A 21 7.50 0.43 -18.49
CA ALA A 21 6.97 0.83 -17.19
C ALA A 21 7.59 0.05 -16.02
N LEU A 22 7.99 -1.21 -16.25
CA LEU A 22 8.76 -2.03 -15.30
C LEU A 22 9.88 -2.74 -16.05
N ASN A 23 11.07 -2.73 -15.44
CA ASN A 23 12.29 -3.28 -16.04
C ASN A 23 13.04 -4.16 -15.04
N ASP A 24 12.98 -5.46 -15.27
CA ASP A 24 13.74 -6.48 -14.51
C ASP A 24 13.55 -6.42 -12.99
N ILE A 25 12.30 -6.25 -12.53
CA ILE A 25 12.00 -6.23 -11.09
C ILE A 25 11.97 -7.64 -10.55
N SER A 26 12.79 -7.91 -9.54
CA SER A 26 12.76 -9.13 -8.72
C SER A 26 12.52 -8.78 -7.27
N LEU A 27 11.44 -9.32 -6.67
CA LEU A 27 11.00 -9.00 -5.33
C LEU A 27 10.27 -10.19 -4.69
N ASN A 28 10.57 -10.49 -3.43
CA ASN A 28 9.83 -11.47 -2.64
C ASN A 28 9.18 -10.79 -1.44
N ILE A 29 7.89 -11.04 -1.21
CA ILE A 29 7.17 -10.53 -0.03
C ILE A 29 6.61 -11.71 0.75
N SER A 30 6.89 -11.74 2.05
CA SER A 30 6.48 -12.80 2.97
C SER A 30 5.02 -12.65 3.41
N ALA A 31 4.43 -13.72 3.94
CA ALA A 31 3.10 -13.64 4.54
C ALA A 31 3.13 -12.77 5.81
N GLY A 32 2.14 -11.88 5.95
CA GLY A 32 2.03 -10.97 7.08
C GLY A 32 3.01 -9.79 7.07
N GLU A 33 3.86 -9.67 6.04
CA GLU A 33 4.80 -8.55 5.90
C GLU A 33 4.05 -7.26 5.51
N PHE A 34 4.44 -6.13 6.11
CA PHE A 34 3.98 -4.81 5.70
C PHE A 34 5.08 -4.12 4.89
N VAL A 35 4.89 -4.03 3.59
CA VAL A 35 5.85 -3.44 2.64
C VAL A 35 5.34 -2.09 2.13
N ALA A 36 6.13 -1.03 2.29
CA ALA A 36 5.88 0.25 1.63
C ALA A 36 6.67 0.33 0.32
N VAL A 37 6.00 0.75 -0.76
CA VAL A 37 6.60 0.96 -2.09
C VAL A 37 6.64 2.44 -2.39
N LEU A 38 7.85 3.00 -2.45
CA LEU A 38 8.13 4.40 -2.71
C LEU A 38 8.65 4.63 -4.13
N GLY A 39 8.54 5.85 -4.62
CA GLY A 39 9.05 6.31 -5.91
C GLY A 39 8.33 7.57 -6.38
N HIS A 40 8.90 8.31 -7.31
CA HIS A 40 8.24 9.47 -7.91
C HIS A 40 7.02 9.06 -8.79
N ASN A 41 6.22 10.05 -9.20
CA ASN A 41 5.10 9.80 -10.11
C ASN A 41 5.62 9.27 -11.46
N GLY A 42 4.99 8.20 -11.96
CA GLY A 42 5.44 7.53 -13.19
C GLY A 42 6.58 6.52 -13.01
N SER A 43 7.09 6.29 -11.80
CA SER A 43 8.21 5.33 -11.58
C SER A 43 7.81 3.85 -11.74
N GLY A 44 6.52 3.51 -11.90
CA GLY A 44 6.05 2.13 -12.09
C GLY A 44 5.34 1.50 -10.90
N LYS A 45 5.17 2.19 -9.75
CA LYS A 45 4.55 1.64 -8.52
C LYS A 45 3.16 1.06 -8.72
N SER A 46 2.23 1.84 -9.29
CA SER A 46 0.85 1.37 -9.55
C SER A 46 0.81 0.27 -10.62
N THR A 47 1.78 0.26 -11.54
CA THR A 47 1.95 -0.83 -12.51
C THR A 47 2.37 -2.11 -11.79
N LEU A 48 3.32 -2.05 -10.86
CA LEU A 48 3.71 -3.19 -10.02
C LEU A 48 2.51 -3.69 -9.20
N ALA A 49 1.76 -2.79 -8.55
CA ALA A 49 0.55 -3.14 -7.80
C ALA A 49 -0.45 -3.96 -8.63
N LYS A 50 -0.71 -3.52 -9.87
CA LYS A 50 -1.65 -4.19 -10.79
C LYS A 50 -1.16 -5.58 -11.26
N HIS A 51 0.13 -5.88 -11.17
CA HIS A 51 0.65 -7.22 -11.42
C HIS A 51 0.43 -8.16 -10.24
N ILE A 52 0.44 -7.64 -9.00
CA ILE A 52 0.23 -8.45 -7.80
C ILE A 52 -1.19 -9.03 -7.74
N ASN A 53 -2.22 -8.27 -8.18
CA ASN A 53 -3.59 -8.78 -8.23
C ASN A 53 -4.01 -9.29 -9.64
N ALA A 54 -3.03 -9.47 -10.55
CA ALA A 54 -3.23 -9.93 -11.91
C ALA A 54 -4.26 -9.12 -12.73
N ILE A 55 -4.34 -7.79 -12.50
CA ILE A 55 -5.01 -6.84 -13.42
C ILE A 55 -4.16 -6.70 -14.68
N LEU A 56 -2.84 -6.56 -14.52
CA LEU A 56 -1.87 -6.58 -15.59
C LEU A 56 -1.09 -7.90 -15.53
N LEU A 57 -0.70 -8.39 -16.71
CA LEU A 57 0.10 -9.61 -16.84
C LEU A 57 1.50 -9.27 -17.35
N PRO A 58 2.56 -9.96 -16.89
CA PRO A 58 3.93 -9.72 -17.32
C PRO A 58 4.12 -9.86 -18.84
N CYS A 59 4.86 -8.93 -19.46
CA CYS A 59 5.41 -9.11 -20.81
C CYS A 59 6.67 -9.98 -20.78
N GLY A 60 7.45 -9.94 -19.69
CA GLY A 60 8.62 -10.76 -19.43
C GLY A 60 8.75 -11.07 -17.94
N GLY A 61 9.43 -12.17 -17.61
CA GLY A 61 9.52 -12.65 -16.24
C GLY A 61 8.25 -13.33 -15.75
N LYS A 62 8.10 -13.48 -14.43
CA LYS A 62 6.94 -14.15 -13.79
C LYS A 62 6.54 -13.48 -12.49
N VAL A 63 5.24 -13.53 -12.19
CA VAL A 63 4.67 -13.12 -10.90
C VAL A 63 3.85 -14.28 -10.34
N PHE A 64 4.19 -14.67 -9.11
CA PHE A 64 3.46 -15.67 -8.35
C PHE A 64 2.82 -15.04 -7.13
N VAL A 65 1.55 -15.33 -6.92
CA VAL A 65 0.78 -14.87 -5.75
C VAL A 65 0.20 -16.07 -5.05
N ASP A 66 0.57 -16.27 -3.80
CA ASP A 66 0.23 -17.46 -3.01
C ASP A 66 0.58 -18.79 -3.75
N GLY A 67 1.71 -18.79 -4.48
CA GLY A 67 2.18 -19.92 -5.27
C GLY A 67 1.51 -20.08 -6.64
N LEU A 68 0.54 -19.24 -7.00
CA LEU A 68 -0.19 -19.28 -8.26
C LEU A 68 0.44 -18.32 -9.28
N ASP A 69 0.77 -18.84 -10.48
CA ASP A 69 1.29 -18.02 -11.60
C ASP A 69 0.17 -17.13 -12.16
N THR A 70 0.41 -15.81 -12.20
CA THR A 70 -0.55 -14.83 -12.71
C THR A 70 -0.81 -14.94 -14.21
N GLN A 71 0.10 -15.51 -14.98
CA GLN A 71 -0.08 -15.72 -16.43
C GLN A 71 -1.01 -16.89 -16.75
N ASN A 72 -1.27 -17.81 -15.78
CA ASN A 72 -2.25 -18.87 -15.96
C ASN A 72 -3.66 -18.34 -15.69
N ARG A 73 -4.51 -18.30 -16.73
CA ARG A 73 -5.88 -17.78 -16.67
C ARG A 73 -6.76 -18.51 -15.65
N ASP A 74 -6.54 -19.81 -15.43
CA ASP A 74 -7.30 -20.60 -14.46
C ASP A 74 -7.05 -20.16 -13.01
N ASN A 75 -5.94 -19.50 -12.76
CA ASN A 75 -5.57 -18.99 -11.43
C ASN A 75 -6.16 -17.61 -11.12
N LEU A 76 -6.60 -16.85 -12.13
CA LEU A 76 -6.94 -15.42 -11.96
C LEU A 76 -8.03 -15.20 -10.91
N TRP A 77 -9.03 -16.06 -10.86
CA TRP A 77 -10.09 -15.97 -9.86
C TRP A 77 -9.54 -16.14 -8.44
N ASN A 78 -8.73 -17.16 -8.23
CA ASN A 78 -8.12 -17.44 -6.93
C ASN A 78 -7.12 -16.34 -6.51
N ILE A 79 -6.36 -15.81 -7.46
CA ILE A 79 -5.43 -14.70 -7.20
C ILE A 79 -6.20 -13.46 -6.77
N ARG A 80 -7.22 -13.04 -7.53
CA ARG A 80 -8.00 -11.82 -7.26
C ARG A 80 -8.83 -11.90 -5.99
N SER A 81 -9.30 -13.09 -5.61
CA SER A 81 -9.99 -13.29 -4.33
C SER A 81 -9.04 -13.23 -3.13
N ASN A 82 -7.76 -13.59 -3.30
CA ASN A 82 -6.75 -13.61 -2.24
C ASN A 82 -5.88 -12.34 -2.18
N ALA A 83 -5.71 -11.63 -3.31
CA ALA A 83 -4.92 -10.40 -3.41
C ALA A 83 -5.81 -9.26 -3.92
N ALA A 84 -6.44 -8.57 -2.99
CA ALA A 84 -7.34 -7.47 -3.29
C ALA A 84 -6.59 -6.13 -3.39
N MET A 85 -7.21 -5.15 -4.04
CA MET A 85 -6.63 -3.83 -4.25
C MET A 85 -7.60 -2.73 -3.81
N VAL A 86 -7.07 -1.73 -3.11
CA VAL A 86 -7.74 -0.48 -2.76
C VAL A 86 -7.13 0.63 -3.60
N PHE A 87 -7.96 1.34 -4.37
CA PHE A 87 -7.52 2.38 -5.29
C PHE A 87 -7.41 3.75 -4.60
N GLN A 88 -6.66 4.66 -5.22
CA GLN A 88 -6.41 6.02 -4.75
C GLN A 88 -7.71 6.82 -4.55
N ASN A 89 -8.65 6.71 -5.48
CA ASN A 89 -9.94 7.39 -5.39
C ASN A 89 -11.06 6.41 -5.05
N PRO A 90 -11.66 6.51 -3.84
CA PRO A 90 -12.75 5.62 -3.43
C PRO A 90 -14.01 5.76 -4.30
N ASP A 91 -14.26 6.92 -4.92
CA ASP A 91 -15.41 7.11 -5.80
C ASP A 91 -15.35 6.24 -7.08
N ASN A 92 -14.15 5.78 -7.46
CA ASN A 92 -13.98 4.83 -8.58
C ASN A 92 -14.20 3.37 -8.17
N GLN A 93 -14.28 3.09 -6.86
CA GLN A 93 -14.42 1.76 -6.31
C GLN A 93 -15.82 1.49 -5.76
N ILE A 94 -16.45 2.50 -5.14
CA ILE A 94 -17.80 2.42 -4.59
C ILE A 94 -18.83 2.42 -5.74
N VAL A 95 -19.67 1.39 -5.79
CA VAL A 95 -20.64 1.18 -6.88
C VAL A 95 -22.11 1.16 -6.41
N ALA A 96 -22.36 0.84 -5.14
CA ALA A 96 -23.72 0.77 -4.60
C ALA A 96 -24.21 2.12 -4.07
N THR A 97 -25.54 2.21 -3.86
CA THR A 97 -26.19 3.40 -3.34
C THR A 97 -26.29 3.43 -1.82
N ILE A 98 -26.01 2.31 -1.16
CA ILE A 98 -26.02 2.13 0.30
C ILE A 98 -24.70 1.46 0.70
N VAL A 99 -24.10 1.91 1.81
CA VAL A 99 -22.79 1.44 2.30
C VAL A 99 -22.76 -0.06 2.52
N GLU A 100 -23.74 -0.66 3.20
CA GLU A 100 -23.74 -2.11 3.47
C GLU A 100 -23.85 -2.96 2.18
N GLU A 101 -24.56 -2.46 1.18
CA GLU A 101 -24.67 -3.11 -0.13
C GLU A 101 -23.33 -3.07 -0.88
N ASP A 102 -22.61 -1.95 -0.79
CA ASP A 102 -21.30 -1.80 -1.41
C ASP A 102 -20.27 -2.75 -0.78
N VAL A 103 -20.29 -2.86 0.55
CA VAL A 103 -19.41 -3.78 1.30
C VAL A 103 -19.75 -5.24 0.99
N ALA A 104 -21.04 -5.57 0.76
CA ALA A 104 -21.49 -6.91 0.40
C ALA A 104 -21.08 -7.32 -1.02
N PHE A 105 -20.98 -6.36 -1.94
CA PHE A 105 -20.85 -6.57 -3.39
C PHE A 105 -19.75 -7.56 -3.78
N ALA A 106 -18.56 -7.43 -3.20
CA ALA A 106 -17.44 -8.30 -3.53
C ALA A 106 -17.64 -9.73 -3.00
N ALA A 107 -18.22 -9.90 -1.81
CA ALA A 107 -18.51 -11.21 -1.25
C ALA A 107 -19.65 -11.93 -2.02
N GLU A 108 -20.65 -11.17 -2.51
CA GLU A 108 -21.70 -11.68 -3.39
C GLU A 108 -21.14 -12.22 -4.71
N ASN A 109 -20.24 -11.43 -5.34
CA ASN A 109 -19.56 -11.85 -6.57
C ASN A 109 -18.69 -13.09 -6.38
N LEU A 110 -18.17 -13.33 -5.17
CA LEU A 110 -17.44 -14.54 -4.81
C LEU A 110 -18.35 -15.75 -4.57
N GLY A 111 -19.68 -15.58 -4.64
CA GLY A 111 -20.65 -16.64 -4.41
C GLY A 111 -20.74 -17.08 -2.95
N VAL A 112 -20.42 -16.20 -2.00
CA VAL A 112 -20.54 -16.47 -0.57
C VAL A 112 -22.02 -16.60 -0.20
N GLU A 113 -22.36 -17.53 0.70
CA GLU A 113 -23.72 -17.76 1.16
C GLU A 113 -24.25 -16.53 1.92
N THR A 114 -25.53 -16.16 1.70
CA THR A 114 -26.14 -14.92 2.18
C THR A 114 -26.01 -14.71 3.71
N SER A 115 -26.15 -15.79 4.48
CA SER A 115 -26.00 -15.73 5.95
C SER A 115 -24.59 -15.40 6.40
N GLU A 116 -23.59 -15.81 5.61
CA GLU A 116 -22.19 -15.51 5.85
C GLU A 116 -21.82 -14.12 5.35
N ILE A 117 -22.40 -13.66 4.22
CA ILE A 117 -22.21 -12.28 3.73
C ILE A 117 -22.57 -11.28 4.81
N ARG A 118 -23.73 -11.43 5.46
CA ARG A 118 -24.16 -10.52 6.53
C ARG A 118 -23.13 -10.41 7.64
N LYS A 119 -22.58 -11.53 8.11
CA LYS A 119 -21.55 -11.55 9.14
C LYS A 119 -20.26 -10.86 8.69
N ARG A 120 -19.86 -11.07 7.43
CA ARG A 120 -18.67 -10.45 6.86
C ARG A 120 -18.82 -8.94 6.73
N VAL A 121 -19.97 -8.47 6.29
CA VAL A 121 -20.31 -7.04 6.18
C VAL A 121 -20.28 -6.36 7.55
N ASP A 122 -21.02 -6.91 8.53
CA ASP A 122 -21.06 -6.34 9.88
C ASP A 122 -19.64 -6.30 10.49
N HIS A 123 -18.86 -7.38 10.35
CA HIS A 123 -17.48 -7.42 10.82
C HIS A 123 -16.57 -6.43 10.08
N ALA A 124 -16.67 -6.34 8.76
CA ALA A 124 -15.81 -5.44 7.96
C ALA A 124 -16.09 -3.96 8.32
N LEU A 125 -17.36 -3.60 8.49
CA LEU A 125 -17.76 -2.25 8.91
C LEU A 125 -17.29 -1.92 10.33
N ASP A 126 -17.31 -2.90 11.24
CA ASP A 126 -16.80 -2.74 12.61
C ASP A 126 -15.29 -2.49 12.61
N VAL A 127 -14.52 -3.29 11.87
CA VAL A 127 -13.06 -3.16 11.75
C VAL A 127 -12.63 -1.76 11.28
N VAL A 128 -13.38 -1.17 10.34
CA VAL A 128 -13.05 0.16 9.81
C VAL A 128 -13.75 1.30 10.57
N GLY A 129 -14.53 1.01 11.62
CA GLY A 129 -15.27 2.00 12.40
C GLY A 129 -16.38 2.70 11.62
N MET A 130 -17.10 1.95 10.75
CA MET A 130 -18.18 2.48 9.90
C MET A 130 -19.54 1.84 10.15
N SER A 131 -19.72 1.10 11.25
CA SER A 131 -20.98 0.40 11.58
C SER A 131 -22.19 1.32 11.65
N ASP A 132 -22.03 2.54 12.18
CA ASP A 132 -23.12 3.53 12.29
C ASP A 132 -23.55 4.09 10.93
N PHE A 133 -22.71 3.94 9.91
CA PHE A 133 -22.95 4.48 8.58
C PHE A 133 -23.49 3.44 7.58
N LYS A 134 -23.76 2.21 8.01
CA LYS A 134 -24.12 1.10 7.11
C LYS A 134 -25.33 1.37 6.21
N ASN A 135 -26.32 2.12 6.71
CA ASN A 135 -27.53 2.48 5.97
C ASN A 135 -27.43 3.84 5.24
N HIS A 136 -26.25 4.49 5.27
CA HIS A 136 -26.06 5.78 4.62
C HIS A 136 -25.75 5.61 3.14
N ALA A 137 -26.07 6.65 2.38
CA ALA A 137 -25.64 6.74 0.99
C ALA A 137 -24.17 7.20 0.92
N PRO A 138 -23.30 6.54 0.13
CA PRO A 138 -21.86 6.86 0.07
C PRO A 138 -21.56 8.32 -0.30
N HIS A 139 -22.41 8.97 -1.11
CA HIS A 139 -22.21 10.37 -1.50
C HIS A 139 -22.35 11.38 -0.34
N LEU A 140 -22.92 10.97 0.80
CA LEU A 140 -23.04 11.79 2.02
C LEU A 140 -21.81 11.66 2.93
N LEU A 141 -20.87 10.78 2.63
CA LEU A 141 -19.68 10.50 3.43
C LEU A 141 -18.53 11.44 3.08
N SER A 142 -17.67 11.73 4.05
CA SER A 142 -16.37 12.39 3.82
C SER A 142 -15.45 11.49 3.00
N GLY A 143 -14.38 12.06 2.40
CA GLY A 143 -13.39 11.27 1.65
C GLY A 143 -12.76 10.15 2.47
N GLY A 144 -12.39 10.42 3.74
CA GLY A 144 -11.84 9.41 4.65
C GLY A 144 -12.85 8.32 5.01
N GLN A 145 -14.13 8.65 5.18
CA GLN A 145 -15.19 7.68 5.41
C GLN A 145 -15.42 6.81 4.16
N LYS A 146 -15.47 7.40 2.96
CA LYS A 146 -15.55 6.64 1.70
C LYS A 146 -14.38 5.67 1.54
N GLN A 147 -13.17 6.12 1.86
CA GLN A 147 -11.99 5.26 1.79
C GLN A 147 -12.10 4.07 2.76
N ARG A 148 -12.57 4.29 3.98
CA ARG A 148 -12.82 3.19 4.92
C ARG A 148 -13.93 2.24 4.45
N VAL A 149 -14.97 2.73 3.80
CA VAL A 149 -15.98 1.87 3.16
C VAL A 149 -15.37 1.02 2.05
N ALA A 150 -14.54 1.61 1.17
CA ALA A 150 -13.84 0.86 0.14
C ALA A 150 -12.92 -0.22 0.73
N ILE A 151 -12.23 0.08 1.85
CA ILE A 151 -11.43 -0.91 2.61
C ILE A 151 -12.34 -2.01 3.19
N ALA A 152 -13.51 -1.66 3.76
CA ALA A 152 -14.45 -2.65 4.28
C ALA A 152 -14.92 -3.63 3.21
N GLY A 153 -15.23 -3.14 1.98
CA GLY A 153 -15.57 -4.00 0.84
C GLY A 153 -14.49 -5.02 0.52
N VAL A 154 -13.22 -4.60 0.63
CA VAL A 154 -12.09 -5.51 0.46
C VAL A 154 -11.97 -6.51 1.62
N ILE A 155 -12.14 -6.07 2.87
CA ILE A 155 -12.08 -6.95 4.06
C ILE A 155 -13.17 -8.03 4.00
N ALA A 156 -14.38 -7.71 3.51
CA ALA A 156 -15.48 -8.66 3.38
C ALA A 156 -15.16 -9.86 2.47
N MET A 157 -14.20 -9.71 1.55
CA MET A 157 -13.66 -10.82 0.75
C MET A 157 -12.81 -11.79 1.57
N ARG A 158 -12.26 -11.37 2.72
CA ARG A 158 -11.25 -12.08 3.53
C ARG A 158 -9.97 -12.38 2.76
N PRO A 159 -9.33 -11.39 2.13
CA PRO A 159 -8.11 -11.60 1.37
C PRO A 159 -6.93 -11.87 2.30
N LYS A 160 -5.90 -12.53 1.78
CA LYS A 160 -4.60 -12.70 2.47
C LYS A 160 -3.65 -11.54 2.21
N ILE A 161 -3.86 -10.80 1.13
CA ILE A 161 -3.02 -9.71 0.66
C ILE A 161 -3.92 -8.53 0.31
N ILE A 162 -3.56 -7.33 0.76
CA ILE A 162 -4.20 -6.09 0.32
C ILE A 162 -3.12 -5.15 -0.22
N VAL A 163 -3.32 -4.70 -1.46
CA VAL A 163 -2.51 -3.67 -2.11
C VAL A 163 -3.24 -2.34 -2.01
N PHE A 164 -2.64 -1.36 -1.39
CA PHE A 164 -3.14 0.00 -1.28
C PHE A 164 -2.38 0.91 -2.25
N ASP A 165 -3.06 1.46 -3.24
CA ASP A 165 -2.46 2.40 -4.20
C ASP A 165 -2.80 3.83 -3.79
N GLU A 166 -1.88 4.49 -3.08
CA GLU A 166 -2.00 5.85 -2.55
C GLU A 166 -3.33 6.14 -1.79
N PRO A 167 -3.72 5.31 -0.82
CA PRO A 167 -5.06 5.33 -0.22
C PRO A 167 -5.38 6.61 0.57
N THR A 168 -4.40 7.46 0.82
CA THR A 168 -4.51 8.66 1.66
C THR A 168 -4.30 9.96 0.88
N ALA A 169 -3.98 9.90 -0.42
CA ALA A 169 -3.58 11.06 -1.21
C ALA A 169 -4.66 12.16 -1.30
N MET A 170 -5.94 11.78 -1.22
CA MET A 170 -7.08 12.69 -1.34
C MET A 170 -7.74 13.03 0.01
N LEU A 171 -7.09 12.70 1.14
CA LEU A 171 -7.68 12.83 2.47
C LEU A 171 -7.09 14.02 3.24
N ASP A 172 -7.93 14.60 4.08
CA ASP A 172 -7.51 15.54 5.11
C ASP A 172 -6.61 14.84 6.18
N PRO A 173 -5.89 15.59 7.01
CA PRO A 173 -4.98 14.99 7.99
C PRO A 173 -5.63 14.00 8.95
N GLN A 174 -6.89 14.25 9.36
CA GLN A 174 -7.62 13.37 10.26
C GLN A 174 -8.01 12.06 9.55
N GLY A 175 -8.59 12.14 8.35
CA GLY A 175 -8.97 10.96 7.55
C GLY A 175 -7.75 10.12 7.18
N ARG A 176 -6.60 10.76 6.87
CA ARG A 176 -5.33 10.07 6.63
C ARG A 176 -4.90 9.24 7.84
N LYS A 177 -4.90 9.84 9.04
CA LYS A 177 -4.54 9.14 10.27
C LYS A 177 -5.44 7.95 10.55
N GLU A 178 -6.75 8.10 10.36
CA GLU A 178 -7.74 7.03 10.56
C GLU A 178 -7.53 5.87 9.59
N VAL A 179 -7.31 6.15 8.30
CA VAL A 179 -7.04 5.12 7.28
C VAL A 179 -5.71 4.41 7.55
N LEU A 180 -4.64 5.13 7.90
CA LEU A 180 -3.35 4.51 8.21
C LEU A 180 -3.41 3.62 9.45
N ASN A 181 -4.15 4.03 10.48
CA ASN A 181 -4.36 3.18 11.65
C ASN A 181 -5.12 1.91 11.28
N CYS A 182 -6.18 2.02 10.47
CA CYS A 182 -6.91 0.86 9.96
C CYS A 182 -5.98 -0.09 9.17
N ILE A 183 -5.14 0.41 8.26
CA ILE A 183 -4.17 -0.40 7.50
C ILE A 183 -3.19 -1.11 8.44
N HIS A 184 -2.68 -0.40 9.45
CA HIS A 184 -1.77 -0.98 10.43
C HIS A 184 -2.43 -2.09 11.24
N ASP A 185 -3.68 -1.88 11.70
CA ASP A 185 -4.45 -2.87 12.43
C ASP A 185 -4.74 -4.12 11.61
N LEU A 186 -5.05 -3.97 10.32
CA LEU A 186 -5.21 -5.08 9.38
C LEU A 186 -3.96 -5.96 9.30
N ASN A 187 -2.77 -5.35 9.30
CA ASN A 187 -1.52 -6.11 9.33
C ASN A 187 -1.27 -6.76 10.70
N LYS A 188 -1.26 -5.97 11.78
CA LYS A 188 -0.79 -6.44 13.10
C LYS A 188 -1.80 -7.35 13.81
N ASN A 189 -3.10 -7.04 13.71
CA ASN A 189 -4.15 -7.77 14.43
C ASN A 189 -4.77 -8.91 13.59
N TYR A 190 -4.80 -8.76 12.25
CA TYR A 190 -5.40 -9.75 11.35
C TYR A 190 -4.38 -10.54 10.53
N GLY A 191 -3.09 -10.19 10.60
CA GLY A 191 -2.01 -10.90 9.90
C GLY A 191 -2.05 -10.79 8.38
N ILE A 192 -2.76 -9.78 7.85
CA ILE A 192 -2.89 -9.56 6.40
C ILE A 192 -1.56 -8.99 5.87
N THR A 193 -1.10 -9.53 4.74
CA THR A 193 0.05 -8.97 4.02
C THR A 193 -0.34 -7.67 3.38
N ILE A 194 0.39 -6.58 3.68
CA ILE A 194 0.09 -5.24 3.18
C ILE A 194 1.19 -4.77 2.21
N ILE A 195 0.76 -4.28 1.06
CA ILE A 195 1.60 -3.52 0.14
C ILE A 195 1.02 -2.10 0.07
N LEU A 196 1.73 -1.12 0.62
CA LEU A 196 1.31 0.27 0.64
C LEU A 196 2.14 1.08 -0.37
N ILE A 197 1.52 1.49 -1.46
CA ILE A 197 2.12 2.48 -2.35
C ILE A 197 1.83 3.85 -1.80
N THR A 198 2.86 4.64 -1.58
CA THR A 198 2.73 6.01 -1.12
C THR A 198 3.90 6.87 -1.60
N HIS A 199 3.70 8.18 -1.64
CA HIS A 199 4.74 9.18 -1.78
C HIS A 199 5.02 9.92 -0.46
N ASN A 200 4.34 9.54 0.63
CA ASN A 200 4.50 10.15 1.95
C ASN A 200 5.43 9.28 2.81
N MET A 201 6.55 9.87 3.22
CA MET A 201 7.59 9.17 3.98
C MET A 201 7.12 8.76 5.38
N ASP A 202 6.28 9.58 6.03
CA ASP A 202 5.75 9.29 7.37
C ASP A 202 4.83 8.05 7.37
N GLU A 203 4.23 7.72 6.23
CA GLU A 203 3.45 6.49 6.05
C GLU A 203 4.36 5.27 5.92
N ALA A 204 5.44 5.41 5.15
CA ALA A 204 6.40 4.34 4.90
C ALA A 204 7.23 3.97 6.13
N VAL A 205 7.45 4.89 7.06
CA VAL A 205 8.13 4.64 8.34
C VAL A 205 7.46 3.53 9.16
N ARG A 206 6.14 3.35 9.01
CA ARG A 206 5.37 2.33 9.75
C ARG A 206 5.48 0.92 9.18
N ALA A 207 6.07 0.77 7.99
CA ALA A 207 6.22 -0.52 7.34
C ALA A 207 7.36 -1.34 7.95
N ASP A 208 7.30 -2.67 7.81
CA ASP A 208 8.40 -3.56 8.19
C ASP A 208 9.55 -3.44 7.17
N ARG A 209 9.24 -3.09 5.91
CA ARG A 209 10.19 -2.99 4.80
C ARG A 209 9.79 -1.89 3.83
N VAL A 210 10.77 -1.22 3.28
CA VAL A 210 10.62 -0.16 2.27
C VAL A 210 11.34 -0.56 1.00
N VAL A 211 10.60 -0.51 -0.10
CA VAL A 211 11.09 -0.76 -1.46
C VAL A 211 11.00 0.54 -2.25
N VAL A 212 12.08 0.95 -2.91
CA VAL A 212 12.09 2.16 -3.74
C VAL A 212 12.21 1.77 -5.20
N ILE A 213 11.26 2.27 -6.00
CA ILE A 213 11.24 2.07 -7.46
C ILE A 213 11.54 3.41 -8.14
N ASP A 214 12.50 3.37 -9.05
CA ASP A 214 12.87 4.49 -9.90
C ASP A 214 12.98 4.05 -11.35
N ASN A 215 12.33 4.77 -12.28
CA ASN A 215 12.33 4.49 -13.71
C ASN A 215 12.09 3.00 -14.04
N GLY A 216 11.07 2.42 -13.39
CA GLY A 216 10.67 1.03 -13.59
C GLY A 216 11.59 -0.02 -12.97
N SER A 217 12.63 0.36 -12.24
CA SER A 217 13.59 -0.56 -11.63
C SER A 217 13.60 -0.44 -10.10
N LEU A 218 13.87 -1.55 -9.42
CA LEU A 218 14.05 -1.58 -7.97
C LEU A 218 15.46 -1.06 -7.62
N VAL A 219 15.53 0.08 -6.89
CA VAL A 219 16.81 0.75 -6.60
C VAL A 219 17.23 0.70 -5.15
N MET A 220 16.28 0.50 -4.21
CA MET A 220 16.56 0.26 -2.79
C MET A 220 15.53 -0.70 -2.21
N ASP A 221 15.97 -1.51 -1.25
CA ASP A 221 15.17 -2.51 -0.56
C ASP A 221 15.79 -2.76 0.82
N GLY A 222 15.04 -2.55 1.89
CA GLY A 222 15.54 -2.69 3.25
C GLY A 222 14.50 -2.25 4.30
N ASN A 223 14.87 -2.29 5.58
CA ASN A 223 14.03 -1.71 6.61
C ASN A 223 14.00 -0.16 6.52
N PRO A 224 13.01 0.52 7.13
CA PRO A 224 12.91 1.98 7.06
C PRO A 224 14.17 2.72 7.51
N GLN A 225 14.88 2.23 8.55
CA GLN A 225 16.11 2.84 9.05
C GLN A 225 17.24 2.76 8.02
N GLU A 226 17.37 1.64 7.33
CA GLU A 226 18.39 1.44 6.29
C GLU A 226 18.11 2.32 5.07
N VAL A 227 16.86 2.38 4.63
CA VAL A 227 16.48 3.14 3.44
C VAL A 227 16.57 4.64 3.71
N PHE A 228 15.89 5.15 4.73
CA PHE A 228 15.86 6.59 5.03
C PHE A 228 17.18 7.12 5.63
N GLY A 229 18.00 6.26 6.25
CA GLY A 229 19.35 6.62 6.67
C GLY A 229 20.29 7.01 5.53
N ASN A 230 19.95 6.67 4.27
CA ASN A 230 20.69 7.05 3.07
C ASN A 230 20.13 8.34 2.43
N VAL A 231 20.06 9.43 3.20
CA VAL A 231 19.43 10.71 2.81
C VAL A 231 19.86 11.18 1.42
N GLU A 232 21.19 11.22 1.14
CA GLU A 232 21.71 11.70 -0.14
C GLU A 232 21.25 10.84 -1.32
N LYS A 233 21.16 9.52 -1.15
CA LYS A 233 20.70 8.62 -2.20
C LYS A 233 19.22 8.82 -2.49
N ILE A 234 18.39 8.95 -1.45
CA ILE A 234 16.94 9.20 -1.56
C ILE A 234 16.69 10.54 -2.28
N GLN A 235 17.41 11.60 -1.90
CA GLN A 235 17.29 12.92 -2.52
C GLN A 235 17.74 12.94 -3.99
N LYS A 236 18.76 12.16 -4.36
CA LYS A 236 19.18 12.00 -5.77
C LYS A 236 18.11 11.31 -6.62
N LEU A 237 17.25 10.49 -6.02
CA LEU A 237 16.09 9.88 -6.67
C LEU A 237 14.85 10.82 -6.73
N GLY A 238 15.00 12.09 -6.30
CA GLY A 238 13.88 13.05 -6.28
C GLY A 238 12.83 12.75 -5.20
N LEU A 239 13.20 11.98 -4.17
CA LEU A 239 12.35 11.65 -3.04
C LEU A 239 12.83 12.37 -1.78
N ASP A 240 11.91 12.58 -0.84
CA ASP A 240 12.23 13.12 0.47
C ASP A 240 12.49 11.99 1.49
N VAL A 241 12.97 12.37 2.66
CA VAL A 241 13.06 11.54 3.86
C VAL A 241 12.17 12.14 4.95
N PRO A 242 11.82 11.39 6.02
CA PRO A 242 11.10 11.97 7.15
C PRO A 242 11.77 13.25 7.65
N GLN A 243 10.99 14.28 8.01
CA GLN A 243 11.53 15.58 8.39
C GLN A 243 12.56 15.50 9.53
N VAL A 244 12.31 14.61 10.50
CA VAL A 244 13.23 14.39 11.63
C VAL A 244 14.53 13.71 11.21
N THR A 245 14.46 12.80 10.21
CA THR A 245 15.65 12.18 9.61
C THR A 245 16.51 13.21 8.90
N TYR A 246 15.87 14.12 8.17
CA TYR A 246 16.57 15.21 7.50
C TYR A 246 17.19 16.18 8.51
N LEU A 247 16.47 16.52 9.60
CA LEU A 247 17.01 17.32 10.70
C LEU A 247 18.24 16.67 11.31
N ALA A 248 18.18 15.38 11.65
CA ALA A 248 19.32 14.63 12.18
C ALA A 248 20.52 14.62 11.21
N TYR A 249 20.25 14.47 9.91
CA TYR A 249 21.27 14.57 8.86
C TYR A 249 21.97 15.96 8.87
N LEU A 250 21.20 17.07 8.92
CA LEU A 250 21.77 18.43 8.96
C LEU A 250 22.57 18.70 10.23
N LEU A 251 22.11 18.21 11.40
CA LEU A 251 22.83 18.32 12.66
C LEU A 251 24.19 17.61 12.60
N ARG A 252 24.22 16.40 12.04
CA ARG A 252 25.47 15.65 11.83
C ARG A 252 26.45 16.37 10.90
N GLN A 253 25.94 17.00 9.83
CA GLN A 253 26.78 17.81 8.93
C GLN A 253 27.44 19.00 9.65
N ARG A 254 26.86 19.45 10.78
CA ARG A 254 27.42 20.50 11.66
C ARG A 254 28.28 19.96 12.79
N GLY A 255 28.58 18.65 12.80
CA GLY A 255 29.43 18.02 13.80
C GLY A 255 28.71 17.62 15.10
N ILE A 256 27.38 17.66 15.14
CA ILE A 256 26.59 17.19 16.29
C ILE A 256 26.45 15.67 16.21
N ASP A 257 26.82 14.98 17.28
CA ASP A 257 26.76 13.51 17.34
C ASP A 257 25.32 13.07 17.67
N ILE A 258 24.55 12.80 16.63
CA ILE A 258 23.17 12.31 16.68
C ILE A 258 23.01 11.09 15.74
N PRO A 259 22.24 10.05 16.12
CA PRO A 259 22.05 8.87 15.28
C PRO A 259 21.49 9.21 13.89
N LYS A 260 21.91 8.44 12.88
CA LYS A 260 21.45 8.65 11.48
C LYS A 260 20.09 8.03 11.16
N ASN A 261 19.62 7.13 12.02
CA ASN A 261 18.46 6.27 11.80
C ASN A 261 17.21 6.72 12.58
N ILE A 262 17.13 8.01 12.91
CA ILE A 262 15.96 8.61 13.53
C ILE A 262 14.85 8.72 12.48
N LEU A 263 13.67 8.17 12.78
CA LEU A 263 12.53 8.15 11.88
C LEU A 263 11.30 8.87 12.44
N THR A 264 11.18 8.99 13.76
CA THR A 264 10.02 9.57 14.43
C THR A 264 10.38 10.82 15.23
N VAL A 265 9.38 11.67 15.47
CA VAL A 265 9.55 12.88 16.30
C VAL A 265 9.98 12.50 17.72
N ASP A 266 9.38 11.46 18.29
CA ASP A 266 9.68 11.01 19.65
C ASP A 266 11.14 10.57 19.78
N GLU A 267 11.64 9.74 18.84
CA GLU A 267 13.06 9.36 18.78
C GLU A 267 13.98 10.60 18.67
N CYS A 268 13.61 11.57 17.84
CA CYS A 268 14.39 12.79 17.68
C CYS A 268 14.46 13.60 18.98
N VAL A 269 13.33 13.75 19.67
CA VAL A 269 13.27 14.45 20.97
C VAL A 269 14.11 13.74 22.01
N GLU A 270 14.04 12.42 22.11
CA GLU A 270 14.86 11.63 23.05
C GLU A 270 16.36 11.85 22.84
N GLU A 271 16.81 11.81 21.58
CA GLU A 271 18.22 12.01 21.24
C GLU A 271 18.68 13.45 21.49
N LEU A 272 17.85 14.45 21.17
CA LEU A 272 18.17 15.86 21.44
C LEU A 272 18.25 16.15 22.95
N LEU A 273 17.39 15.55 23.76
CA LEU A 273 17.44 15.71 25.24
C LEU A 273 18.73 15.13 25.83
N LYS A 274 19.29 14.06 25.28
CA LYS A 274 20.59 13.50 25.69
C LYS A 274 21.75 14.46 25.39
N LEU A 275 21.65 15.25 24.34
CA LEU A 275 22.68 16.25 24.00
C LEU A 275 22.62 17.52 24.84
N CYS A 276 21.53 17.75 25.55
CA CYS A 276 21.35 18.92 26.44
C CYS A 276 21.76 18.62 27.90
N GLN A 277 22.12 17.39 28.24
CA GLN A 277 22.62 16.96 29.54
C GLN A 277 24.15 16.97 29.58
#